data_5d379c2e81684bb847194edf260389c2
#
_entry.id   5d379c2e81684bb847194edf260389c2
#
_cell.length_a   1.000
_cell.length_b   1.000
_cell.length_c   1.000
_cell.angle_alpha   90.00
_cell.angle_beta   90.00
_cell.angle_gamma   90.00
#
_symmetry.space_group_name_H-M   'P 1'
#
loop_
_entity.id
_entity.type
_entity.pdbx_description
1 polymer ?
#
loop_
_entity_poly.entity_id
_entity_poly.type
_entity_poly.pdbx_seq_one_letter_code
_entity_poly.pdbx_strand_id
1 'polypeptide(L)'
;REVAGAVFSDHKAEFHKVAHGIDSRMEVIVAAEANAEGRRIVLRNLGTEARTIEITSYGEIVLDRAESDAAHPAFSKMFVRTEVWENGRIITARRNRRNSGDRQLHLAHFLSGPPEGRGTEFETDRRAFIGRGRTLGTAAAFDEGAELTGATGFTLDPIFSLRRRI
;
A
#
# COMPACT_ATOMS: atom_id res chain seq x y z
N ARG A 1 -6.74 -3.84 27.20
CA ARG A 1 -7.98 -4.15 26.50
C ARG A 1 -7.85 -3.68 25.06
N GLU A 2 -8.05 -4.54 24.11
CA GLU A 2 -8.08 -4.15 22.69
C GLU A 2 -9.41 -3.45 22.38
N VAL A 3 -9.34 -2.37 21.64
CA VAL A 3 -10.49 -1.61 21.15
C VAL A 3 -10.31 -1.41 19.65
N ALA A 4 -11.34 -1.61 18.89
CA ALA A 4 -11.34 -1.31 17.46
C ALA A 4 -12.68 -0.67 17.07
N GLY A 5 -12.65 0.31 16.19
CA GLY A 5 -13.83 0.99 15.68
C GLY A 5 -13.58 1.68 14.35
N ALA A 6 -14.65 1.91 13.60
CA ALA A 6 -14.64 2.70 12.38
C ALA A 6 -15.80 3.68 12.38
N VAL A 7 -15.57 4.89 11.88
CA VAL A 7 -16.58 5.94 11.69
C VAL A 7 -16.51 6.43 10.26
N PHE A 8 -17.64 6.52 9.60
CA PHE A 8 -17.75 7.02 8.24
C PHE A 8 -18.57 8.31 8.23
N SER A 9 -18.09 9.30 7.55
CA SER A 9 -18.76 10.57 7.31
C SER A 9 -18.73 10.91 5.81
N ASP A 10 -19.41 11.97 5.39
CA ASP A 10 -19.55 12.33 3.98
C ASP A 10 -18.22 12.58 3.24
N HIS A 11 -17.16 12.88 3.97
CA HIS A 11 -15.88 13.29 3.38
C HIS A 11 -14.67 12.49 3.86
N LYS A 12 -14.83 11.61 4.85
CA LYS A 12 -13.72 10.78 5.38
C LYS A 12 -14.19 9.49 6.03
N ALA A 13 -13.28 8.52 6.08
CA ALA A 13 -13.39 7.36 6.95
C ALA A 13 -12.30 7.44 8.03
N GLU A 14 -12.66 7.13 9.27
CA GLU A 14 -11.75 7.11 10.42
C GLU A 14 -11.73 5.70 11.01
N PHE A 15 -10.54 5.18 11.24
CA PHE A 15 -10.32 3.89 11.87
C PHE A 15 -9.51 4.10 13.14
N HIS A 16 -9.93 3.47 14.21
CA HIS A 16 -9.24 3.52 15.50
C HIS A 16 -9.01 2.11 16.02
N LYS A 17 -7.80 1.85 16.46
CA LYS A 17 -7.44 0.58 17.09
C LYS A 17 -6.45 0.79 18.21
N VAL A 18 -6.73 0.19 19.37
CA VAL A 18 -5.76 0.06 20.46
C VAL A 18 -5.39 -1.40 20.59
N ALA A 19 -4.13 -1.74 20.39
CA ALA A 19 -3.62 -3.09 20.52
C ALA A 19 -2.15 -3.06 20.96
N HIS A 20 -1.74 -4.03 21.76
CA HIS A 20 -0.35 -4.19 22.22
C HIS A 20 0.27 -2.91 22.82
N GLY A 21 -0.54 -2.06 23.47
CA GLY A 21 -0.08 -0.80 24.04
C GLY A 21 0.18 0.33 23.04
N ILE A 22 -0.27 0.18 21.79
CA ILE A 22 -0.25 1.22 20.76
C ILE A 22 -1.69 1.66 20.46
N ASP A 23 -1.94 2.97 20.53
CA ASP A 23 -3.14 3.61 19.99
C ASP A 23 -2.85 4.04 18.55
N SER A 24 -3.57 3.50 17.58
CA SER A 24 -3.45 3.81 16.18
C SER A 24 -4.74 4.40 15.62
N ARG A 25 -4.63 5.51 14.92
CA ARG A 25 -5.73 6.18 14.23
C ARG A 25 -5.36 6.39 12.78
N MET A 26 -6.27 6.04 11.88
CA MET A 26 -6.11 6.27 10.45
C MET A 26 -7.32 7.05 9.93
N GLU A 27 -7.06 8.17 9.28
CA GLU A 27 -8.04 8.93 8.50
C GLU A 27 -7.79 8.66 7.03
N VAL A 28 -8.84 8.37 6.28
CA VAL A 28 -8.81 8.19 4.83
C VAL A 28 -9.68 9.28 4.21
N ILE A 29 -9.13 10.04 3.28
CA ILE A 29 -9.78 11.14 2.59
C ILE A 29 -9.56 10.97 1.09
N VAL A 30 -10.63 11.08 0.31
CA VAL A 30 -10.59 11.15 -1.14
C VAL A 30 -10.67 12.61 -1.57
N ALA A 31 -9.78 13.05 -2.44
CA ALA A 31 -9.78 14.43 -2.92
C ALA A 31 -11.01 14.68 -3.82
N ALA A 32 -11.70 15.80 -3.61
CA ALA A 32 -12.90 16.15 -4.36
C ALA A 32 -12.59 16.53 -5.82
N GLU A 33 -11.44 17.13 -6.08
CA GLU A 33 -11.08 17.70 -7.39
C GLU A 33 -9.90 16.99 -8.06
N ALA A 34 -9.41 15.89 -7.48
CA ALA A 34 -8.28 15.12 -8.00
C ALA A 34 -8.48 13.62 -7.79
N ASN A 35 -7.94 12.79 -8.68
CA ASN A 35 -7.91 11.34 -8.51
C ASN A 35 -6.84 10.95 -7.48
N ALA A 36 -7.06 11.32 -6.23
CA ALA A 36 -6.12 11.08 -5.15
C ALA A 36 -6.82 10.67 -3.85
N GLU A 37 -6.18 9.79 -3.10
CA GLU A 37 -6.56 9.40 -1.76
C GLU A 37 -5.40 9.68 -0.80
N GLY A 38 -5.70 10.30 0.31
CA GLY A 38 -4.76 10.52 1.42
C GLY A 38 -5.11 9.67 2.63
N ARG A 39 -4.10 9.02 3.22
CA ARG A 39 -4.23 8.28 4.48
C ARG A 39 -3.30 8.90 5.51
N ARG A 40 -3.87 9.46 6.56
CA ARG A 40 -3.13 10.00 7.69
C ARG A 40 -3.14 8.99 8.82
N ILE A 41 -1.95 8.57 9.24
CA ILE A 41 -1.79 7.62 10.35
C ILE A 41 -1.16 8.35 11.54
N VAL A 42 -1.79 8.23 12.69
CA VAL A 42 -1.27 8.74 13.98
C VAL A 42 -1.09 7.55 14.89
N LEU A 43 0.14 7.38 15.41
CA LEU A 43 0.48 6.33 16.37
C LEU A 43 0.88 6.95 17.70
N ARG A 44 0.36 6.40 18.78
CA ARG A 44 0.72 6.78 20.13
C ARG A 44 1.13 5.56 20.93
N ASN A 45 2.34 5.56 21.43
CA ASN A 45 2.80 4.58 22.39
C ASN A 45 2.17 4.91 23.76
N LEU A 46 1.39 3.97 24.30
CA LEU A 46 0.74 4.10 25.62
C LEU A 46 1.61 3.57 26.75
N GLY A 47 2.74 2.94 26.43
CA GLY A 47 3.71 2.46 27.41
C GLY A 47 4.79 3.49 27.71
N THR A 48 5.69 3.13 28.61
CA THR A 48 6.85 3.96 29.04
C THR A 48 8.13 3.61 28.26
N GLU A 49 8.20 2.42 27.69
CA GLU A 49 9.36 1.93 26.97
C GLU A 49 9.32 2.35 25.50
N ALA A 50 10.48 2.71 24.95
CA ALA A 50 10.62 2.98 23.51
C ALA A 50 10.35 1.70 22.70
N ARG A 51 9.67 1.85 21.57
CA ARG A 51 9.29 0.73 20.68
C ARG A 51 9.55 1.09 19.24
N THR A 52 10.07 0.14 18.51
CA THR A 52 10.14 0.23 17.05
C THR A 52 8.83 -0.30 16.45
N ILE A 53 8.21 0.50 15.62
CA ILE A 53 6.96 0.17 14.93
C ILE A 53 7.21 0.11 13.44
N GLU A 54 6.69 -0.91 12.80
CA GLU A 54 6.73 -1.08 11.37
C GLU A 54 5.37 -0.70 10.76
N ILE A 55 5.39 0.26 9.84
CA ILE A 55 4.22 0.68 9.08
C ILE A 55 4.38 0.18 7.66
N THR A 56 3.44 -0.65 7.20
CA THR A 56 3.42 -1.19 5.86
C THR A 56 2.13 -0.78 5.16
N SER A 57 2.23 -0.06 4.05
CA SER A 57 1.10 0.19 3.17
C SER A 57 0.88 -0.99 2.23
N TYR A 58 -0.34 -1.16 1.75
CA TYR A 58 -0.66 -2.17 0.74
C TYR A 58 -1.82 -1.68 -0.12
N GLY A 59 -1.74 -1.93 -1.42
CA GLY A 59 -2.83 -1.76 -2.34
C GLY A 59 -2.61 -2.51 -3.65
N GLU A 60 -3.68 -3.06 -4.20
CA GLU A 60 -3.66 -3.73 -5.50
C GLU A 60 -3.79 -2.71 -6.62
N ILE A 61 -3.03 -2.90 -7.68
CA ILE A 61 -2.99 -1.98 -8.81
C ILE A 61 -3.92 -2.48 -9.91
N VAL A 62 -4.97 -1.70 -10.18
CA VAL A 62 -5.90 -1.93 -11.27
C VAL A 62 -5.97 -0.67 -12.11
N LEU A 63 -5.24 -0.61 -13.21
CA LEU A 63 -5.22 0.51 -14.16
C LEU A 63 -6.06 0.18 -15.39
N ASP A 64 -7.28 -0.32 -15.19
CA ASP A 64 -8.21 -0.71 -16.25
C ASP A 64 -9.65 -0.35 -15.86
N ARG A 65 -10.57 -0.57 -16.76
CA ARG A 65 -12.01 -0.48 -16.46
C ARG A 65 -12.42 -1.63 -15.54
N ALA A 66 -13.34 -1.36 -14.63
CA ALA A 66 -13.83 -2.35 -13.68
C ALA A 66 -14.35 -3.63 -14.36
N GLU A 67 -15.05 -3.48 -15.48
CA GLU A 67 -15.58 -4.60 -16.25
C GLU A 67 -14.48 -5.48 -16.86
N SER A 68 -13.40 -4.85 -17.34
CA SER A 68 -12.26 -5.57 -17.93
C SER A 68 -11.47 -6.33 -16.85
N ASP A 69 -11.28 -5.71 -15.70
CA ASP A 69 -10.62 -6.35 -14.57
C ASP A 69 -11.45 -7.49 -14.00
N ALA A 70 -12.77 -7.32 -13.85
CA ALA A 70 -13.65 -8.37 -13.38
C ALA A 70 -13.72 -9.57 -14.33
N ALA A 71 -13.71 -9.34 -15.66
CA ALA A 71 -13.79 -10.41 -16.66
C ALA A 71 -12.47 -11.19 -16.77
N HIS A 72 -11.33 -10.51 -16.74
CA HIS A 72 -10.01 -11.10 -16.98
C HIS A 72 -8.92 -10.44 -16.13
N PRO A 73 -8.93 -10.56 -14.80
CA PRO A 73 -8.05 -9.82 -13.90
C PRO A 73 -6.55 -10.08 -14.16
N ALA A 74 -6.16 -11.32 -14.37
CA ALA A 74 -4.77 -11.65 -14.65
C ALA A 74 -4.27 -11.03 -15.96
N PHE A 75 -5.10 -11.05 -17.01
CA PHE A 75 -4.75 -10.46 -18.29
C PHE A 75 -4.68 -8.92 -18.23
N SER A 76 -5.61 -8.29 -17.50
CA SER A 76 -5.61 -6.85 -17.27
C SER A 76 -4.30 -6.37 -16.65
N LYS A 77 -3.81 -7.07 -15.65
CA LYS A 77 -2.62 -6.71 -14.85
C LYS A 77 -1.29 -6.92 -15.58
N MET A 78 -1.22 -7.80 -16.58
CA MET A 78 0.03 -8.08 -17.34
C MET A 78 0.61 -6.85 -18.07
N PHE A 79 -0.19 -5.82 -18.30
CA PHE A 79 0.24 -4.60 -18.97
C PHE A 79 0.71 -3.50 -18.01
N VAL A 80 0.65 -3.75 -16.71
CA VAL A 80 1.07 -2.80 -15.69
C VAL A 80 2.56 -2.95 -15.44
N ARG A 81 3.28 -1.84 -15.54
CA ARG A 81 4.70 -1.74 -15.20
C ARG A 81 4.86 -0.85 -13.99
N THR A 82 5.61 -1.30 -13.01
CA THR A 82 5.97 -0.55 -11.81
C THR A 82 7.39 -0.02 -11.90
N GLU A 83 7.63 1.16 -11.35
CA GLU A 83 8.94 1.81 -11.22
C GLU A 83 9.05 2.44 -9.84
N VAL A 84 10.26 2.61 -9.34
CA VAL A 84 10.53 3.18 -8.03
C VAL A 84 11.46 4.37 -8.15
N TRP A 85 11.19 5.41 -7.38
CA TRP A 85 11.90 6.68 -7.37
C TRP A 85 12.33 7.06 -5.96
N GLU A 86 13.27 7.99 -5.87
CA GLU A 86 13.74 8.55 -4.59
C GLU A 86 14.16 7.48 -3.57
N ASN A 87 14.99 6.54 -4.00
CA ASN A 87 15.52 5.47 -3.14
C ASN A 87 14.44 4.67 -2.41
N GLY A 88 13.40 4.27 -3.13
CA GLY A 88 12.35 3.42 -2.58
C GLY A 88 11.18 4.17 -1.95
N ARG A 89 11.13 5.50 -2.01
CA ARG A 89 10.09 6.30 -1.35
C ARG A 89 8.81 6.47 -2.15
N ILE A 90 8.90 6.34 -3.48
CA ILE A 90 7.77 6.53 -4.39
C ILE A 90 7.70 5.32 -5.33
N ILE A 91 6.56 4.65 -5.34
CA ILE A 91 6.22 3.66 -6.35
C ILE A 91 5.33 4.32 -7.38
N THR A 92 5.69 4.21 -8.65
CA THR A 92 4.82 4.57 -9.74
C THR A 92 4.41 3.33 -10.52
N ALA A 93 3.21 3.34 -11.07
CA ALA A 93 2.73 2.31 -11.96
C ALA A 93 2.10 2.95 -13.20
N ARG A 94 2.32 2.33 -14.35
CA ARG A 94 1.67 2.71 -15.60
C ARG A 94 1.17 1.49 -16.34
N ARG A 95 0.03 1.65 -17.00
CA ARG A 95 -0.46 0.64 -17.92
C ARG A 95 0.05 0.94 -19.33
N ASN A 96 0.70 -0.03 -19.95
CA ASN A 96 1.08 0.09 -21.35
C ASN A 96 -0.16 0.06 -22.23
N ARG A 97 -0.20 0.94 -23.22
CA ARG A 97 -1.27 0.99 -24.22
C ARG A 97 -1.25 -0.29 -25.06
N ARG A 98 -2.40 -0.85 -25.32
CA ARG A 98 -2.58 -1.96 -26.24
C ARG A 98 -2.91 -1.46 -27.65
N ASN A 99 -3.63 -0.33 -27.73
CA ASN A 99 -4.03 0.33 -28.96
C ASN A 99 -3.71 1.83 -28.89
N SER A 100 -3.60 2.48 -30.02
CA SER A 100 -3.32 3.93 -30.08
C SER A 100 -4.39 4.81 -29.43
N GLY A 101 -5.64 4.33 -29.34
CA GLY A 101 -6.75 5.04 -28.70
C GLY A 101 -6.86 4.81 -27.19
N ASP A 102 -6.06 3.93 -26.59
CA ASP A 102 -6.14 3.65 -25.17
C ASP A 102 -5.61 4.84 -24.36
N ARG A 103 -6.30 5.14 -23.26
CA ARG A 103 -5.79 6.10 -22.27
C ARG A 103 -4.57 5.54 -21.58
N GLN A 104 -3.55 6.35 -21.44
CA GLN A 104 -2.42 6.00 -20.58
C GLN A 104 -2.75 6.38 -19.14
N LEU A 105 -2.92 5.37 -18.30
CA LEU A 105 -3.20 5.54 -16.89
C LEU A 105 -1.91 5.42 -16.09
N HIS A 106 -1.79 6.27 -15.09
CA HIS A 106 -0.67 6.29 -14.16
C HIS A 106 -1.18 6.29 -12.73
N LEU A 107 -0.43 5.66 -11.84
CA LEU A 107 -0.61 5.70 -10.41
C LEU A 107 0.71 6.09 -9.76
N ALA A 108 0.66 6.87 -8.69
CA ALA A 108 1.79 7.10 -7.81
C ALA A 108 1.38 6.80 -6.36
N HIS A 109 2.24 6.12 -5.63
CA HIS A 109 2.07 5.83 -4.21
C HIS A 109 3.34 6.22 -3.46
N PHE A 110 3.21 6.96 -2.37
CA PHE A 110 4.34 7.41 -1.56
C PHE A 110 3.94 7.55 -0.09
N LEU A 111 4.96 7.49 0.77
CA LEU A 111 4.83 7.81 2.19
C LEU A 111 5.47 9.17 2.46
N SER A 112 4.68 10.08 3.03
CA SER A 112 5.16 11.36 3.58
C SER A 112 5.39 11.23 5.08
N GLY A 113 6.36 11.95 5.62
CA GLY A 113 6.69 11.98 7.04
C GLY A 113 8.18 12.15 7.26
N PRO A 114 8.61 12.35 8.51
CA PRO A 114 10.03 12.56 8.82
C PRO A 114 10.87 11.38 8.34
N PRO A 115 12.07 11.64 7.82
CA PRO A 115 12.97 10.61 7.31
C PRO A 115 13.75 9.94 8.46
N GLU A 116 13.08 9.57 9.54
CA GLU A 116 13.72 8.93 10.69
C GLU A 116 13.71 7.41 10.52
N GLY A 117 14.86 6.78 10.72
CA GLY A 117 15.05 5.35 10.75
C GLY A 117 15.73 4.76 9.51
N ARG A 118 15.78 3.43 9.45
CA ARG A 118 16.25 2.66 8.29
C ARG A 118 15.38 2.97 7.07
N GLY A 119 15.99 2.95 5.90
CA GLY A 119 15.37 3.31 4.62
C GLY A 119 13.98 2.69 4.38
N THR A 120 13.28 3.18 3.39
CA THR A 120 11.97 2.64 2.97
C THR A 120 12.21 1.35 2.17
N GLU A 121 11.60 0.25 2.62
CA GLU A 121 11.51 -0.98 1.84
C GLU A 121 10.27 -0.93 0.95
N PHE A 122 10.27 -1.66 -0.15
CA PHE A 122 9.12 -1.70 -1.05
C PHE A 122 8.93 -3.06 -1.72
N GLU A 123 7.69 -3.33 -2.15
CA GLU A 123 7.31 -4.51 -2.91
C GLU A 123 6.30 -4.15 -3.98
N THR A 124 6.43 -4.73 -5.16
CA THR A 124 5.47 -4.54 -6.25
C THR A 124 4.87 -5.84 -6.80
N ASP A 125 5.23 -6.98 -6.24
CA ASP A 125 4.67 -8.28 -6.58
C ASP A 125 3.81 -8.82 -5.43
N ARG A 126 2.51 -8.99 -5.67
CA ARG A 126 1.57 -9.56 -4.70
C ARG A 126 1.99 -10.96 -4.24
N ARG A 127 2.53 -11.78 -5.14
CA ARG A 127 2.96 -13.13 -4.81
C ARG A 127 4.12 -13.14 -3.82
N ALA A 128 5.08 -12.25 -4.00
CA ALA A 128 6.19 -12.07 -3.06
C ALA A 128 5.69 -11.53 -1.71
N PHE A 129 4.80 -10.55 -1.73
CA PHE A 129 4.25 -9.95 -0.52
C PHE A 129 3.41 -10.93 0.31
N ILE A 130 2.43 -11.57 -0.32
CA ILE A 130 1.49 -12.46 0.41
C ILE A 130 2.09 -13.83 0.69
N GLY A 131 2.81 -14.39 -0.26
CA GLY A 131 3.29 -15.78 -0.15
C GLY A 131 2.26 -16.83 -0.60
N ARG A 132 2.74 -18.01 -0.90
CA ARG A 132 1.90 -19.11 -1.40
C ARG A 132 0.99 -19.65 -0.30
N GLY A 133 -0.31 -19.76 -0.60
CA GLY A 133 -1.29 -20.36 0.33
C GLY A 133 -1.64 -19.46 1.53
N ARG A 134 -1.24 -18.19 1.50
CA ARG A 134 -1.50 -17.20 2.56
C ARG A 134 -2.54 -16.16 2.13
N THR A 135 -3.05 -15.42 3.09
CA THR A 135 -3.95 -14.28 2.92
C THR A 135 -3.24 -12.98 3.26
N LEU A 136 -3.83 -11.83 2.99
CA LEU A 136 -3.27 -10.54 3.40
C LEU A 136 -3.04 -10.46 4.92
N GLY A 137 -3.95 -11.03 5.72
CA GLY A 137 -3.81 -11.04 7.18
C GLY A 137 -2.69 -11.95 7.71
N THR A 138 -2.18 -12.85 6.88
CA THR A 138 -1.09 -13.79 7.20
C THR A 138 0.04 -13.72 6.20
N ALA A 139 0.21 -12.54 5.55
CA ALA A 139 1.17 -12.37 4.47
C ALA A 139 2.61 -12.63 4.93
N ALA A 140 3.40 -13.26 4.05
CA ALA A 140 4.80 -13.56 4.30
C ALA A 140 5.62 -12.29 4.61
N ALA A 141 5.21 -11.16 4.06
CA ALA A 141 5.79 -9.87 4.36
C ALA A 141 5.72 -9.48 5.85
N PHE A 142 4.85 -10.10 6.65
CA PHE A 142 4.71 -9.83 8.09
C PHE A 142 5.40 -10.87 8.98
N ASP A 143 6.08 -11.84 8.40
CA ASP A 143 6.87 -12.79 9.19
C ASP A 143 8.04 -12.06 9.88
N GLU A 144 8.47 -12.56 11.02
CA GLU A 144 9.57 -11.98 11.76
C GLU A 144 10.86 -11.99 10.92
N GLY A 145 11.50 -10.83 10.78
CA GLY A 145 12.70 -10.67 9.98
C GLY A 145 12.48 -10.65 8.46
N ALA A 146 11.24 -10.72 7.98
CA ALA A 146 10.96 -10.64 6.55
C ALA A 146 11.35 -9.28 5.98
N GLU A 147 12.02 -9.29 4.83
CA GLU A 147 12.34 -8.11 4.02
C GLU A 147 11.47 -8.09 2.77
N LEU A 148 11.12 -6.90 2.30
CA LEU A 148 10.48 -6.73 1.00
C LEU A 148 11.53 -6.84 -0.10
N THR A 149 11.19 -7.46 -1.23
CA THR A 149 12.18 -7.86 -2.24
C THR A 149 12.81 -6.70 -3.00
N GLY A 150 12.16 -5.54 -3.01
CA GLY A 150 12.60 -4.40 -3.80
C GLY A 150 12.43 -4.60 -5.30
N ALA A 151 11.63 -5.58 -5.74
CA ALA A 151 11.42 -5.86 -7.15
C ALA A 151 10.50 -4.83 -7.82
N THR A 152 10.78 -4.51 -9.08
CA THR A 152 9.99 -3.61 -9.93
C THR A 152 9.86 -4.17 -11.34
N GLY A 153 9.05 -3.54 -12.16
CA GLY A 153 8.87 -3.90 -13.55
C GLY A 153 7.52 -4.54 -13.83
N PHE A 154 7.52 -5.63 -14.56
CA PHE A 154 6.30 -6.39 -14.87
C PHE A 154 6.17 -7.56 -13.92
N THR A 155 5.03 -7.63 -13.24
CA THR A 155 4.64 -8.77 -12.42
C THR A 155 3.28 -9.28 -12.88
N LEU A 156 2.94 -10.52 -12.55
CA LEU A 156 1.63 -11.08 -12.92
C LEU A 156 0.48 -10.47 -12.10
N ASP A 157 0.78 -9.98 -10.91
CA ASP A 157 -0.20 -9.39 -10.01
C ASP A 157 0.44 -8.20 -9.27
N PRO A 158 0.46 -7.02 -9.91
CA PRO A 158 1.15 -5.85 -9.39
C PRO A 158 0.41 -5.24 -8.20
N ILE A 159 1.19 -4.87 -7.19
CA ILE A 159 0.77 -4.13 -6.02
C ILE A 159 1.65 -2.90 -5.81
N PHE A 160 1.24 -2.04 -4.91
CA PHE A 160 2.15 -1.10 -4.24
C PHE A 160 2.21 -1.42 -2.74
N SER A 161 3.41 -1.53 -2.23
CA SER A 161 3.66 -1.64 -0.80
C SER A 161 4.94 -0.91 -0.46
N LEU A 162 4.84 -0.01 0.52
CA LEU A 162 5.96 0.68 1.12
C LEU A 162 5.99 0.36 2.61
N ARG A 163 7.18 0.07 3.14
CA ARG A 163 7.39 -0.22 4.54
C ARG A 163 8.39 0.74 5.14
N ARG A 164 8.07 1.25 6.32
CA ARG A 164 8.95 2.11 7.11
C ARG A 164 8.94 1.68 8.57
N ARG A 165 10.11 1.69 9.17
CA ARG A 165 10.30 1.50 10.62
C ARG A 165 10.50 2.86 11.28
N ILE A 166 9.80 3.10 12.37
CA ILE A 166 9.83 4.33 13.17
C ILE A 166 9.99 4.01 14.65
#